data_a213674d57999a2ee1c5681d1e032d49
#
_entry.id   a213674d57999a2ee1c5681d1e032d49
#
_cell.length_a   1.000
_cell.length_b   1.000
_cell.length_c   1.000
_cell.angle_alpha   90.00
_cell.angle_beta   90.00
_cell.angle_gamma   90.00
#
_symmetry.space_group_name_H-M   'P 1'
#
loop_
_entity.id
_entity.type
_entity.pdbx_description
1 polymer ?
#
loop_
_entity_poly.entity_id
_entity_poly.type
_entity_poly.pdbx_seq_one_letter_code
_entity_poly.pdbx_strand_id
1 'polypeptide(L)'
;MSKVLLMVFIFVSSVTFSQETAMNASEIESFKAMVVKASQEANTIKSDFIQYKHLDFLDNDIETFGALQFKAPGLVKWEYTKPYEYSVIFKDEQLLINDGGTKNAIDIGSSKMFKKLNQLIVNSVKGDMFSDDDFNVTYFKTRKSSKAVFVPKDSKMLEYIASFELLFDTTDGAVTQVKMIEPSQDYTKIVFSNRKINTPIDDSVFTQ
;
A
#
# COMPACT_ATOMS: atom_id res chain seq x y z
N MET A 1 39.33 -16.87 -55.67
CA MET A 1 38.63 -17.54 -54.58
C MET A 1 38.58 -16.55 -53.42
N SER A 2 37.48 -15.84 -53.31
CA SER A 2 37.25 -14.81 -52.28
C SER A 2 36.64 -15.44 -51.05
N LYS A 3 37.31 -15.37 -49.89
CA LYS A 3 36.80 -15.85 -48.60
C LYS A 3 35.98 -14.73 -47.97
N VAL A 4 34.65 -14.87 -47.98
CA VAL A 4 33.74 -13.99 -47.25
C VAL A 4 33.76 -14.41 -45.78
N LEU A 5 34.28 -13.52 -44.89
CA LEU A 5 34.29 -13.71 -43.44
C LEU A 5 32.96 -13.22 -42.90
N LEU A 6 32.08 -14.16 -42.54
CA LEU A 6 30.77 -13.87 -41.91
C LEU A 6 30.99 -13.54 -40.44
N MET A 7 30.93 -12.26 -40.06
CA MET A 7 31.05 -11.80 -38.70
C MET A 7 29.64 -11.87 -38.03
N VAL A 8 29.43 -12.90 -37.21
CA VAL A 8 28.19 -13.05 -36.43
C VAL A 8 28.26 -12.12 -35.24
N PHE A 9 27.48 -11.05 -35.27
CA PHE A 9 27.28 -10.16 -34.12
C PHE A 9 26.29 -10.80 -33.14
N ILE A 10 26.81 -11.38 -32.04
CA ILE A 10 25.97 -11.87 -30.95
C ILE A 10 25.52 -10.66 -30.12
N PHE A 11 24.25 -10.26 -30.30
CA PHE A 11 23.59 -9.25 -29.49
C PHE A 11 23.25 -9.86 -28.14
N VAL A 12 24.12 -9.68 -27.13
CA VAL A 12 23.81 -10.07 -25.74
C VAL A 12 22.85 -9.03 -25.19
N SER A 13 21.55 -9.35 -25.22
CA SER A 13 20.52 -8.56 -24.55
C SER A 13 20.73 -8.72 -23.05
N SER A 14 21.37 -7.75 -22.42
CA SER A 14 21.46 -7.65 -20.95
C SER A 14 20.07 -7.36 -20.39
N VAL A 15 19.37 -8.40 -19.92
CA VAL A 15 18.14 -8.24 -19.14
C VAL A 15 18.57 -7.69 -17.79
N THR A 16 18.50 -6.37 -17.63
CA THR A 16 18.75 -5.71 -16.35
C THR A 16 17.55 -5.95 -15.45
N PHE A 17 17.60 -7.02 -14.66
CA PHE A 17 16.70 -7.16 -13.52
C PHE A 17 16.92 -5.95 -12.60
N SER A 18 15.86 -5.26 -12.26
CA SER A 18 15.89 -4.21 -11.23
C SER A 18 16.17 -4.88 -9.88
N GLN A 19 17.45 -4.96 -9.53
CA GLN A 19 17.89 -5.62 -8.31
C GLN A 19 17.53 -4.74 -7.11
N GLU A 20 16.75 -5.30 -6.17
CA GLU A 20 16.50 -4.67 -4.89
C GLU A 20 17.80 -4.67 -4.07
N THR A 21 18.14 -3.52 -3.51
CA THR A 21 19.33 -3.36 -2.66
C THR A 21 18.89 -2.86 -1.28
N ALA A 22 19.39 -3.49 -0.22
CA ALA A 22 19.14 -3.01 1.13
C ALA A 22 19.65 -1.57 1.31
N MET A 23 18.88 -0.74 1.99
CA MET A 23 19.28 0.63 2.32
C MET A 23 20.27 0.62 3.50
N ASN A 24 21.26 1.50 3.44
CA ASN A 24 22.10 1.80 4.60
C ASN A 24 21.40 2.77 5.57
N ALA A 25 21.97 3.01 6.76
CA ALA A 25 21.36 3.83 7.81
C ALA A 25 21.01 5.27 7.34
N SER A 26 21.90 5.93 6.61
CA SER A 26 21.67 7.29 6.11
C SER A 26 20.55 7.33 5.05
N GLU A 27 20.46 6.30 4.21
CA GLU A 27 19.39 6.18 3.21
C GLU A 27 18.03 5.93 3.89
N ILE A 28 18.00 5.13 4.95
CA ILE A 28 16.79 4.88 5.76
C ILE A 28 16.30 6.19 6.40
N GLU A 29 17.19 6.96 7.03
CA GLU A 29 16.83 8.24 7.63
C GLU A 29 16.29 9.22 6.60
N SER A 30 16.95 9.36 5.46
CA SER A 30 16.51 10.24 4.37
C SER A 30 15.15 9.81 3.81
N PHE A 31 14.94 8.51 3.64
CA PHE A 31 13.67 7.95 3.18
C PHE A 31 12.54 8.21 4.20
N LYS A 32 12.77 7.91 5.48
CA LYS A 32 11.80 8.18 6.56
C LYS A 32 11.43 9.67 6.61
N ALA A 33 12.42 10.55 6.56
CA ALA A 33 12.19 12.00 6.57
C ALA A 33 11.34 12.47 5.38
N MET A 34 11.58 11.94 4.19
CA MET A 34 10.78 12.24 2.99
C MET A 34 9.32 11.80 3.15
N VAL A 35 9.08 10.58 3.65
CA VAL A 35 7.71 10.05 3.86
C VAL A 35 6.99 10.85 4.93
N VAL A 36 7.64 11.17 6.06
CA VAL A 36 7.08 12.01 7.13
C VAL A 36 6.70 13.37 6.61
N LYS A 37 7.58 14.03 5.85
CA LYS A 37 7.30 15.33 5.23
C LYS A 37 6.08 15.26 4.31
N ALA A 38 6.04 14.30 3.40
CA ALA A 38 4.93 14.11 2.47
C ALA A 38 3.58 13.93 3.20
N SER A 39 3.60 13.18 4.29
CA SER A 39 2.40 12.94 5.10
C SER A 39 1.91 14.18 5.86
N GLN A 40 2.84 14.98 6.39
CA GLN A 40 2.49 16.22 7.09
C GLN A 40 1.91 17.31 6.17
N GLU A 41 2.33 17.30 4.91
CA GLU A 41 1.84 18.24 3.90
C GLU A 41 0.47 17.82 3.31
N ALA A 42 0.04 16.57 3.50
CA ALA A 42 -1.19 16.03 2.94
C ALA A 42 -2.41 16.24 3.86
N ASN A 43 -3.23 17.25 3.57
CA ASN A 43 -4.52 17.45 4.25
C ASN A 43 -5.64 16.60 3.66
N THR A 44 -5.60 16.37 2.35
CA THR A 44 -6.52 15.47 1.66
C THR A 44 -5.77 14.67 0.60
N ILE A 45 -6.20 13.42 0.39
CA ILE A 45 -5.72 12.57 -0.69
C ILE A 45 -6.93 11.94 -1.38
N LYS A 46 -6.94 11.99 -2.72
CA LYS A 46 -7.83 11.19 -3.57
C LYS A 46 -6.95 10.32 -4.44
N SER A 47 -7.29 9.05 -4.55
CA SER A 47 -6.56 8.11 -5.43
C SER A 47 -7.51 7.03 -5.90
N ASP A 48 -7.36 6.60 -7.15
CA ASP A 48 -7.94 5.34 -7.60
C ASP A 48 -7.04 4.20 -7.14
N PHE A 49 -7.61 2.98 -7.05
CA PHE A 49 -6.82 1.78 -6.81
C PHE A 49 -7.35 0.58 -7.60
N ILE A 50 -6.44 -0.36 -7.83
CA ILE A 50 -6.77 -1.72 -8.25
C ILE A 50 -6.25 -2.65 -7.16
N GLN A 51 -7.13 -3.52 -6.66
CA GLN A 51 -6.78 -4.57 -5.73
C GLN A 51 -6.73 -5.91 -6.46
N TYR A 52 -5.65 -6.64 -6.24
CA TYR A 52 -5.42 -8.01 -6.71
C TYR A 52 -5.43 -8.93 -5.50
N LYS A 53 -6.37 -9.88 -5.44
CA LYS A 53 -6.34 -10.97 -4.45
C LYS A 53 -5.82 -12.21 -5.14
N HIS A 54 -4.63 -12.63 -4.76
CA HIS A 54 -4.01 -13.88 -5.16
C HIS A 54 -4.42 -15.00 -4.21
N LEU A 55 -4.85 -16.12 -4.77
CA LEU A 55 -5.11 -17.36 -4.05
C LEU A 55 -4.36 -18.46 -4.79
N ASP A 56 -3.50 -19.18 -4.09
CA ASP A 56 -2.58 -20.19 -4.67
C ASP A 56 -3.29 -21.27 -5.53
N PHE A 57 -4.57 -21.52 -5.23
CA PHE A 57 -5.37 -22.50 -5.98
C PHE A 57 -6.07 -21.92 -7.24
N LEU A 58 -5.91 -20.62 -7.53
CA LEU A 58 -6.47 -19.96 -8.71
C LEU A 58 -5.38 -19.59 -9.70
N ASP A 59 -5.65 -19.81 -10.98
CA ASP A 59 -4.72 -19.47 -12.07
C ASP A 59 -4.54 -17.96 -12.27
N ASN A 60 -5.52 -17.14 -11.85
CA ASN A 60 -5.51 -15.68 -12.02
C ASN A 60 -5.91 -14.98 -10.72
N ASP A 61 -5.34 -13.80 -10.51
CA ASP A 61 -5.72 -12.93 -9.41
C ASP A 61 -7.17 -12.43 -9.60
N ILE A 62 -7.88 -12.26 -8.48
CA ILE A 62 -9.20 -11.60 -8.47
C ILE A 62 -8.96 -10.10 -8.43
N GLU A 63 -9.45 -9.37 -9.45
CA GLU A 63 -9.30 -7.93 -9.55
C GLU A 63 -10.54 -7.20 -9.05
N THR A 64 -10.32 -6.18 -8.23
CA THR A 64 -11.36 -5.22 -7.82
C THR A 64 -10.85 -3.80 -7.99
N PHE A 65 -11.73 -2.90 -8.36
CA PHE A 65 -11.42 -1.49 -8.64
C PHE A 65 -12.13 -0.60 -7.64
N GLY A 66 -11.49 0.51 -7.29
CA GLY A 66 -12.07 1.43 -6.34
C GLY A 66 -11.35 2.75 -6.22
N ALA A 67 -11.78 3.53 -5.24
CA ALA A 67 -11.19 4.82 -4.90
C ALA A 67 -10.94 4.95 -3.40
N LEU A 68 -9.84 5.60 -3.05
CA LEU A 68 -9.48 6.00 -1.70
C LEU A 68 -9.64 7.51 -1.56
N GLN A 69 -10.31 7.94 -0.51
CA GLN A 69 -10.36 9.34 -0.11
C GLN A 69 -9.93 9.46 1.35
N PHE A 70 -8.96 10.32 1.59
CA PHE A 70 -8.48 10.66 2.93
C PHE A 70 -8.67 12.14 3.20
N LYS A 71 -9.04 12.47 4.43
CA LYS A 71 -9.07 13.84 4.93
C LYS A 71 -8.55 13.87 6.36
N ALA A 72 -7.53 14.70 6.59
CA ALA A 72 -6.95 14.87 7.93
C ALA A 72 -8.01 15.36 8.92
N PRO A 73 -7.94 14.93 10.22
CA PRO A 73 -6.83 14.21 10.81
C PRO A 73 -6.93 12.68 10.69
N GLY A 74 -8.04 12.10 10.22
CA GLY A 74 -8.19 10.63 10.24
C GLY A 74 -9.45 10.09 9.57
N LEU A 75 -10.08 10.87 8.69
CA LEU A 75 -11.20 10.39 7.89
C LEU A 75 -10.69 9.63 6.67
N VAL A 76 -11.12 8.38 6.48
CA VAL A 76 -10.77 7.56 5.32
C VAL A 76 -12.05 6.96 4.76
N LYS A 77 -12.29 7.12 3.45
CA LYS A 77 -13.27 6.36 2.70
C LYS A 77 -12.56 5.46 1.70
N TRP A 78 -12.86 4.18 1.79
CA TRP A 78 -12.42 3.14 0.88
C TRP A 78 -13.64 2.63 0.13
N GLU A 79 -13.70 2.81 -1.18
CA GLU A 79 -14.87 2.51 -2.00
C GLU A 79 -14.49 1.59 -3.15
N TYR A 80 -15.12 0.41 -3.22
CA TYR A 80 -15.04 -0.49 -4.35
C TYR A 80 -16.16 -0.15 -5.32
N THR A 81 -15.87 -0.09 -6.60
CA THR A 81 -16.79 0.27 -7.67
C THR A 81 -17.05 -0.86 -8.66
N LYS A 82 -16.13 -1.83 -8.74
CA LYS A 82 -16.23 -3.02 -9.60
C LYS A 82 -15.52 -4.20 -8.95
N PRO A 83 -16.05 -5.44 -9.09
CA PRO A 83 -17.27 -5.85 -9.77
C PRO A 83 -18.56 -5.58 -8.97
N TYR A 84 -18.45 -5.14 -7.71
CA TYR A 84 -19.57 -4.85 -6.80
C TYR A 84 -19.34 -3.51 -6.12
N GLU A 85 -20.44 -2.88 -5.68
CA GLU A 85 -20.39 -1.64 -4.92
C GLU A 85 -20.30 -1.97 -3.42
N TYR A 86 -19.22 -1.54 -2.81
CA TYR A 86 -18.96 -1.71 -1.38
C TYR A 86 -18.13 -0.54 -0.87
N SER A 87 -18.49 0.04 0.25
CA SER A 87 -17.67 1.09 0.83
C SER A 87 -17.51 0.95 2.33
N VAL A 88 -16.34 1.38 2.79
CA VAL A 88 -15.95 1.43 4.19
C VAL A 88 -15.46 2.83 4.51
N ILE A 89 -16.03 3.42 5.57
CA ILE A 89 -15.59 4.72 6.07
C ILE A 89 -15.04 4.52 7.48
N PHE A 90 -13.79 4.94 7.68
CA PHE A 90 -13.19 5.04 9.01
C PHE A 90 -13.43 6.45 9.54
N LYS A 91 -14.13 6.55 10.66
CA LYS A 91 -14.49 7.81 11.30
C LYS A 91 -14.74 7.61 12.79
N ASP A 92 -14.10 8.41 13.64
CA ASP A 92 -14.39 8.48 15.09
C ASP A 92 -14.40 7.10 15.78
N GLU A 93 -13.39 6.26 15.54
CA GLU A 93 -13.30 4.87 16.05
C GLU A 93 -14.43 3.95 15.57
N GLN A 94 -15.17 4.35 14.56
CA GLN A 94 -16.21 3.55 13.90
C GLN A 94 -15.81 3.16 12.49
N LEU A 95 -16.28 2.00 12.08
CA LEU A 95 -16.24 1.50 10.72
C LEU A 95 -17.66 1.52 10.18
N LEU A 96 -17.95 2.47 9.29
CA LEU A 96 -19.23 2.54 8.63
C LEU A 96 -19.14 1.77 7.31
N ILE A 97 -19.96 0.75 7.16
CA ILE A 97 -19.95 -0.15 6.00
C ILE A 97 -21.24 0.04 5.22
N ASN A 98 -21.13 0.19 3.90
CA ASN A 98 -22.25 0.13 2.97
C ASN A 98 -21.97 -0.98 1.95
N ASP A 99 -22.77 -2.05 2.00
CA ASP A 99 -22.72 -3.20 1.12
C ASP A 99 -23.96 -3.22 0.23
N GLY A 100 -23.81 -2.73 -1.00
CA GLY A 100 -24.90 -2.68 -1.98
C GLY A 100 -26.16 -1.95 -1.48
N GLY A 101 -26.00 -0.94 -0.60
CA GLY A 101 -27.12 -0.19 0.03
C GLY A 101 -27.46 -0.65 1.46
N THR A 102 -26.97 -1.81 1.90
CA THR A 102 -27.11 -2.26 3.30
C THR A 102 -26.06 -1.59 4.17
N LYS A 103 -26.51 -0.78 5.12
CA LYS A 103 -25.64 0.03 5.98
C LYS A 103 -25.47 -0.58 7.34
N ASN A 104 -24.23 -0.69 7.79
CA ASN A 104 -23.82 -1.18 9.10
C ASN A 104 -22.76 -0.28 9.73
N ALA A 105 -22.76 -0.18 11.07
CA ALA A 105 -21.72 0.49 11.82
C ALA A 105 -21.10 -0.49 12.82
N ILE A 106 -19.78 -0.58 12.83
CA ILE A 106 -19.02 -1.44 13.74
C ILE A 106 -18.15 -0.55 14.62
N ASP A 107 -18.24 -0.70 15.93
CA ASP A 107 -17.29 -0.10 16.86
C ASP A 107 -15.97 -0.87 16.80
N ILE A 108 -14.93 -0.22 16.28
CA ILE A 108 -13.58 -0.79 16.19
C ILE A 108 -12.71 -0.37 17.37
N GLY A 109 -13.21 0.52 18.24
CA GLY A 109 -12.52 0.97 19.44
C GLY A 109 -12.19 -0.15 20.41
N SER A 110 -12.91 -1.27 20.37
CA SER A 110 -12.68 -2.47 21.20
C SER A 110 -11.72 -3.49 20.56
N SER A 111 -11.47 -3.45 19.24
CA SER A 111 -10.64 -4.42 18.52
C SER A 111 -9.22 -3.93 18.32
N LYS A 112 -8.27 -4.50 19.08
CA LYS A 112 -6.82 -4.17 18.94
C LYS A 112 -6.29 -4.43 17.54
N MET A 113 -6.74 -5.49 16.86
CA MET A 113 -6.29 -5.84 15.50
C MET A 113 -6.78 -4.81 14.48
N PHE A 114 -8.06 -4.43 14.50
CA PHE A 114 -8.59 -3.39 13.60
C PHE A 114 -7.96 -2.02 13.88
N LYS A 115 -7.72 -1.66 15.16
CA LYS A 115 -6.97 -0.44 15.50
C LYS A 115 -5.59 -0.43 14.86
N LYS A 116 -4.84 -1.54 14.93
CA LYS A 116 -3.49 -1.66 14.33
C LYS A 116 -3.55 -1.56 12.81
N LEU A 117 -4.49 -2.23 12.14
CA LEU A 117 -4.68 -2.14 10.69
C LEU A 117 -5.09 -0.73 10.25
N ASN A 118 -6.02 -0.10 10.95
CA ASN A 118 -6.41 1.29 10.68
C ASN A 118 -5.23 2.24 10.93
N GLN A 119 -4.46 2.05 12.00
CA GLN A 119 -3.26 2.82 12.27
C GLN A 119 -2.22 2.66 11.15
N LEU A 120 -2.01 1.46 10.62
CA LEU A 120 -1.11 1.27 9.47
C LEU A 120 -1.57 2.09 8.25
N ILE A 121 -2.86 2.09 7.94
CA ILE A 121 -3.42 2.88 6.84
C ILE A 121 -3.28 4.38 7.14
N VAL A 122 -3.74 4.84 8.30
CA VAL A 122 -3.68 6.23 8.72
C VAL A 122 -2.24 6.69 8.93
N ASN A 123 -1.40 5.86 9.55
CA ASN A 123 0.00 6.17 9.80
C ASN A 123 0.84 6.14 8.53
N SER A 124 0.46 5.32 7.52
CA SER A 124 1.09 5.39 6.20
C SER A 124 0.86 6.75 5.53
N VAL A 125 -0.29 7.35 5.81
CA VAL A 125 -0.62 8.71 5.36
C VAL A 125 0.02 9.77 6.27
N LYS A 126 0.19 9.50 7.57
CA LYS A 126 0.76 10.45 8.55
C LYS A 126 2.28 10.34 8.75
N GLY A 127 2.94 9.36 8.13
CA GLY A 127 4.38 9.13 8.29
C GLY A 127 4.81 8.48 9.62
N ASP A 128 3.89 8.21 10.52
CA ASP A 128 4.17 7.54 11.82
C ASP A 128 4.23 6.01 11.72
N MET A 129 4.16 5.47 10.50
CA MET A 129 4.16 4.04 10.22
C MET A 129 5.48 3.33 10.56
N PHE A 130 6.54 4.08 10.80
CA PHE A 130 7.88 3.56 11.05
C PHE A 130 8.20 3.35 12.54
N SER A 131 7.20 3.38 13.43
CA SER A 131 7.44 3.03 14.84
C SER A 131 7.78 1.54 14.93
N ASP A 132 8.92 1.23 15.56
CA ASP A 132 9.46 -0.13 15.67
C ASP A 132 8.74 -0.98 16.74
N ASP A 133 7.64 -0.49 17.34
CA ASP A 133 6.99 -1.13 18.46
C ASP A 133 6.27 -2.42 18.08
N ASP A 134 5.54 -2.41 16.96
CA ASP A 134 4.69 -3.52 16.53
C ASP A 134 5.28 -4.38 15.40
N PHE A 135 6.29 -3.86 14.66
CA PHE A 135 6.87 -4.50 13.48
C PHE A 135 8.39 -4.51 13.48
N ASN A 136 8.97 -5.56 12.91
CA ASN A 136 10.35 -5.53 12.42
C ASN A 136 10.31 -4.98 10.99
N VAL A 137 11.03 -3.88 10.74
CA VAL A 137 10.98 -3.20 9.43
C VAL A 137 12.34 -3.30 8.75
N THR A 138 12.33 -3.71 7.48
CA THR A 138 13.50 -3.70 6.60
C THR A 138 13.25 -2.82 5.38
N TYR A 139 14.31 -2.16 4.90
CA TYR A 139 14.20 -1.15 3.85
C TYR A 139 15.07 -1.51 2.65
N PHE A 140 14.48 -1.37 1.46
CA PHE A 140 15.14 -1.65 0.20
C PHE A 140 14.89 -0.50 -0.78
N LYS A 141 15.79 -0.38 -1.76
CA LYS A 141 15.66 0.55 -2.87
C LYS A 141 15.79 -0.17 -4.20
N THR A 142 15.07 0.31 -5.19
CA THR A 142 15.25 0.02 -6.60
C THR A 142 15.56 1.32 -7.35
N ARG A 143 15.71 1.25 -8.66
CA ARG A 143 15.87 2.48 -9.49
C ARG A 143 14.62 3.36 -9.51
N LYS A 144 13.43 2.81 -9.20
CA LYS A 144 12.13 3.48 -9.40
C LYS A 144 11.31 3.63 -8.13
N SER A 145 11.64 2.89 -7.08
CA SER A 145 10.86 2.87 -5.84
C SER A 145 11.73 2.61 -4.64
N SER A 146 11.30 3.09 -3.49
CA SER A 146 11.73 2.62 -2.18
C SER A 146 10.73 1.59 -1.67
N LYS A 147 11.19 0.56 -0.93
CA LYS A 147 10.34 -0.47 -0.35
C LYS A 147 10.61 -0.61 1.14
N ALA A 148 9.54 -0.67 1.94
CA ALA A 148 9.60 -1.08 3.33
C ALA A 148 8.82 -2.38 3.50
N VAL A 149 9.42 -3.35 4.21
CA VAL A 149 8.82 -4.64 4.56
C VAL A 149 8.63 -4.68 6.06
N PHE A 150 7.37 -4.87 6.48
CA PHE A 150 6.95 -4.89 7.88
C PHE A 150 6.56 -6.32 8.25
N VAL A 151 7.29 -6.92 9.19
CA VAL A 151 6.98 -8.24 9.75
C VAL A 151 6.41 -8.05 11.15
N PRO A 152 5.16 -8.50 11.44
CA PRO A 152 4.57 -8.35 12.77
C PRO A 152 5.45 -9.00 13.85
N LYS A 153 5.52 -8.36 15.04
CA LYS A 153 6.15 -8.94 16.23
C LYS A 153 5.16 -9.76 17.06
N ASP A 154 3.88 -9.45 16.96
CA ASP A 154 2.79 -10.14 17.67
C ASP A 154 2.51 -11.50 17.02
N SER A 155 2.66 -12.58 17.80
CA SER A 155 2.44 -13.96 17.32
C SER A 155 1.02 -14.22 16.82
N LYS A 156 0.00 -13.58 17.41
CA LYS A 156 -1.38 -13.70 16.95
C LYS A 156 -1.59 -13.04 15.59
N MET A 157 -0.90 -11.91 15.33
CA MET A 157 -0.96 -11.28 14.02
C MET A 157 -0.25 -12.13 12.96
N LEU A 158 0.85 -12.79 13.33
CA LEU A 158 1.59 -13.71 12.44
C LEU A 158 0.77 -14.94 12.01
N GLU A 159 -0.27 -15.32 12.74
CA GLU A 159 -1.20 -16.38 12.32
C GLU A 159 -1.99 -16.00 11.06
N TYR A 160 -2.17 -14.71 10.79
CA TYR A 160 -2.97 -14.17 9.68
C TYR A 160 -2.15 -13.41 8.65
N ILE A 161 -1.06 -12.78 9.06
CA ILE A 161 -0.27 -11.88 8.23
C ILE A 161 1.22 -12.20 8.42
N ALA A 162 1.86 -12.71 7.36
CA ALA A 162 3.31 -12.96 7.36
C ALA A 162 4.09 -11.64 7.23
N SER A 163 3.65 -10.73 6.35
CA SER A 163 4.27 -9.42 6.18
C SER A 163 3.37 -8.44 5.40
N PHE A 164 3.70 -7.14 5.54
CA PHE A 164 3.27 -6.10 4.62
C PHE A 164 4.47 -5.58 3.85
N GLU A 165 4.30 -5.37 2.55
CA GLU A 165 5.27 -4.69 1.69
C GLU A 165 4.66 -3.40 1.17
N LEU A 166 5.33 -2.27 1.38
CA LEU A 166 4.91 -0.98 0.87
C LEU A 166 5.94 -0.46 -0.12
N LEU A 167 5.48 -0.07 -1.30
CA LEU A 167 6.29 0.64 -2.29
C LEU A 167 5.98 2.14 -2.24
N PHE A 168 7.04 2.93 -2.33
CA PHE A 168 6.97 4.38 -2.28
C PHE A 168 7.60 4.98 -3.53
N ASP A 169 7.01 6.05 -4.01
CA ASP A 169 7.62 6.88 -5.04
C ASP A 169 8.90 7.55 -4.48
N THR A 170 9.98 7.53 -5.26
CA THR A 170 11.27 8.11 -4.85
C THR A 170 11.31 9.63 -4.92
N THR A 171 10.33 10.25 -5.57
CA THR A 171 10.31 11.71 -5.78
C THR A 171 9.58 12.44 -4.65
N ASP A 172 8.51 11.85 -4.11
CA ASP A 172 7.64 12.50 -3.15
C ASP A 172 7.29 11.65 -1.92
N GLY A 173 7.81 10.42 -1.84
CA GLY A 173 7.60 9.55 -0.69
C GLY A 173 6.20 8.99 -0.54
N ALA A 174 5.35 9.12 -1.54
CA ALA A 174 4.01 8.59 -1.48
C ALA A 174 3.95 7.09 -1.67
N VAL A 175 3.05 6.43 -0.96
CA VAL A 175 2.75 5.01 -1.16
C VAL A 175 2.10 4.82 -2.53
N THR A 176 2.70 3.97 -3.35
CA THR A 176 2.20 3.59 -4.68
C THR A 176 1.62 2.18 -4.71
N GLN A 177 2.05 1.32 -3.77
CA GLN A 177 1.56 -0.04 -3.64
C GLN A 177 1.63 -0.50 -2.20
N VAL A 178 0.62 -1.29 -1.80
CA VAL A 178 0.62 -2.07 -0.56
C VAL A 178 0.40 -3.53 -0.93
N LYS A 179 1.18 -4.45 -0.36
CA LYS A 179 0.98 -5.89 -0.50
C LYS A 179 0.97 -6.51 0.88
N MET A 180 -0.11 -7.16 1.25
CA MET A 180 -0.24 -7.98 2.44
C MET A 180 -0.07 -9.44 2.05
N ILE A 181 0.86 -10.14 2.70
CA ILE A 181 1.18 -11.54 2.45
C ILE A 181 0.72 -12.36 3.65
N GLU A 182 -0.04 -13.39 3.39
CA GLU A 182 -0.54 -14.34 4.38
C GLU A 182 0.47 -15.49 4.58
N PRO A 183 0.41 -16.25 5.70
CA PRO A 183 1.30 -17.41 5.93
C PRO A 183 1.16 -18.49 4.86
N SER A 184 -0.01 -18.61 4.22
CA SER A 184 -0.28 -19.50 3.06
C SER A 184 0.47 -19.09 1.78
N GLN A 185 1.10 -17.93 1.75
CA GLN A 185 1.65 -17.23 0.58
C GLN A 185 0.58 -16.59 -0.33
N ASP A 186 -0.69 -16.72 -0.01
CA ASP A 186 -1.73 -15.89 -0.60
C ASP A 186 -1.43 -14.42 -0.31
N TYR A 187 -1.88 -13.52 -1.17
CA TYR A 187 -1.67 -12.10 -0.93
C TYR A 187 -2.82 -11.23 -1.42
N THR A 188 -2.91 -10.07 -0.81
CA THR A 188 -3.71 -8.95 -1.30
C THR A 188 -2.74 -7.82 -1.68
N LYS A 189 -2.75 -7.42 -2.94
CA LYS A 189 -1.91 -6.33 -3.47
C LYS A 189 -2.82 -5.20 -3.95
N ILE A 190 -2.55 -3.98 -3.52
CA ILE A 190 -3.28 -2.77 -3.89
C ILE A 190 -2.31 -1.83 -4.58
N VAL A 191 -2.65 -1.41 -5.79
CA VAL A 191 -1.86 -0.46 -6.59
C VAL A 191 -2.65 0.84 -6.72
N PHE A 192 -2.05 1.95 -6.30
CA PHE A 192 -2.65 3.28 -6.34
C PHE A 192 -2.29 4.02 -7.62
N SER A 193 -3.25 4.80 -8.13
CA SER A 193 -3.08 5.61 -9.34
C SER A 193 -3.88 6.92 -9.25
N ASN A 194 -3.65 7.84 -10.19
CA ASN A 194 -4.39 9.10 -10.31
C ASN A 194 -4.46 9.92 -9.01
N ARG A 195 -3.40 9.87 -8.19
CA ARG A 195 -3.34 10.55 -6.90
C ARG A 195 -3.43 12.07 -7.04
N LYS A 196 -4.30 12.68 -6.23
CA LYS A 196 -4.46 14.12 -6.08
C LYS A 196 -4.34 14.48 -4.61
N ILE A 197 -3.44 15.38 -4.28
CA ILE A 197 -3.16 15.85 -2.92
C ILE A 197 -3.77 17.24 -2.74
N ASN A 198 -4.30 17.52 -1.55
CA ASN A 198 -4.84 18.83 -1.13
C ASN A 198 -5.97 19.35 -2.04
N THR A 199 -6.67 18.44 -2.73
CA THR A 199 -7.91 18.77 -3.44
C THR A 199 -9.06 18.75 -2.43
N PRO A 200 -9.92 19.77 -2.37
CA PRO A 200 -11.03 19.81 -1.43
C PRO A 200 -11.91 18.55 -1.48
N ILE A 201 -12.28 18.03 -0.29
CA ILE A 201 -13.21 16.93 -0.10
C ILE A 201 -14.30 17.41 0.85
N ASP A 202 -15.56 17.32 0.41
CA ASP A 202 -16.71 17.64 1.25
C ASP A 202 -16.88 16.61 2.37
N ASP A 203 -17.29 17.03 3.56
CA ASP A 203 -17.44 16.13 4.71
C ASP A 203 -18.59 15.11 4.50
N SER A 204 -19.55 15.41 3.63
CA SER A 204 -20.62 14.48 3.26
C SER A 204 -20.10 13.19 2.61
N VAL A 205 -18.91 13.21 2.02
CA VAL A 205 -18.25 12.02 1.47
C VAL A 205 -18.01 10.97 2.56
N PHE A 206 -17.81 11.38 3.82
CA PHE A 206 -17.55 10.53 4.97
C PHE A 206 -18.81 10.29 5.83
N THR A 207 -19.94 10.23 5.17
CA THR A 207 -21.25 9.84 5.75
C THR A 207 -21.83 8.67 4.97
N GLN A 208 -22.68 7.88 5.63
CA GLN A 208 -23.44 6.80 4.99
C GLN A 208 -24.75 7.33 4.39
#